data_1040d64b791f1796d702fdfbaf871e6d
#
_entry.id   1040d64b791f1796d702fdfbaf871e6d
#
_cell.length_a   1.000
_cell.length_b   1.000
_cell.length_c   1.000
_cell.angle_alpha   90.00
_cell.angle_beta   90.00
_cell.angle_gamma   90.00
#
_symmetry.space_group_name_H-M   'P 1'
#
loop_
_entity.id
_entity.type
_entity.pdbx_description
1 polymer ?
#
loop_
_entity_poly.entity_id
_entity_poly.type
_entity_poly.pdbx_seq_one_letter_code
_entity_poly.pdbx_strand_id
1 'polypeptide(L)'
;MTPARTVYAAGADGYDTFRIPAIVAVPDGTLLAFAEGRRLGPGDAGPIDLVLRRSADRGDTWSALQVVASDPGNTVGNPSPVVDPASGDVVLLTTRAAGSATEDRIVRGEVPAAESRRVWLQRSADHGLSWTAAVDLTTSTKRPDWRWYATGPGHAIALRQGPHAGRLVVPANHSTGAAGHGGHLLLSDDGGRSWRIGAEDHCPPEQHQSAGWCVHANESTVAELPDGRIYANTRNQGGLAPAHRAQTVSSDGGETFDRPYAPVLALATPVVQCSLLAVDGQLVFAGPGDPEVRRRLTVRSSRDAGRSFPEEVVVSPGPAAYSDLVDLGRHNGERTIGVLFENGDHRPYERISFTHLALP
;
A
#
# COMPACT_ATOMS: atom_id res chain seq x y z
N MET A 1 -20.84 11.28 -3.38
CA MET A 1 -20.40 9.97 -2.82
C MET A 1 -21.55 8.97 -2.94
N THR A 2 -21.28 7.78 -3.48
CA THR A 2 -22.24 6.67 -3.55
C THR A 2 -22.27 5.88 -2.24
N PRO A 3 -23.34 5.13 -1.94
CA PRO A 3 -23.33 4.20 -0.82
C PRO A 3 -22.21 3.16 -0.95
N ALA A 4 -21.51 2.88 0.13
CA ALA A 4 -20.41 1.90 0.12
C ALA A 4 -20.94 0.48 -0.14
N ARG A 5 -20.27 -0.26 -1.01
CA ARG A 5 -20.54 -1.67 -1.34
C ARG A 5 -19.55 -2.56 -0.61
N THR A 6 -20.01 -3.59 0.07
CA THR A 6 -19.11 -4.59 0.66
C THR A 6 -18.45 -5.42 -0.43
N VAL A 7 -17.13 -5.42 -0.45
CA VAL A 7 -16.30 -6.24 -1.37
C VAL A 7 -15.93 -7.55 -0.68
N TYR A 8 -15.48 -7.48 0.57
CA TYR A 8 -15.14 -8.65 1.39
C TYR A 8 -15.81 -8.53 2.75
N ALA A 9 -16.36 -9.62 3.28
CA ALA A 9 -16.96 -9.69 4.61
C ALA A 9 -16.25 -10.74 5.47
N ALA A 10 -15.93 -10.40 6.72
CA ALA A 10 -15.37 -11.35 7.67
C ALA A 10 -16.29 -12.57 7.83
N GLY A 11 -15.70 -13.76 7.95
CA GLY A 11 -16.42 -15.03 8.04
C GLY A 11 -16.94 -15.60 6.71
N ALA A 12 -16.71 -14.91 5.58
CA ALA A 12 -17.15 -15.37 4.26
C ALA A 12 -16.02 -16.10 3.52
N ASP A 13 -16.39 -16.89 2.48
CA ASP A 13 -15.46 -17.54 1.53
C ASP A 13 -14.38 -18.42 2.18
N GLY A 14 -14.59 -18.90 3.42
CA GLY A 14 -13.63 -19.74 4.16
C GLY A 14 -12.51 -18.99 4.87
N TYR A 15 -12.63 -17.68 5.00
CA TYR A 15 -11.70 -16.82 5.74
C TYR A 15 -12.37 -16.18 6.96
N ASP A 16 -11.65 -16.12 8.08
CA ASP A 16 -12.11 -15.44 9.28
C ASP A 16 -12.17 -13.92 9.07
N THR A 17 -11.13 -13.36 8.45
CA THR A 17 -10.97 -11.90 8.31
C THR A 17 -10.33 -11.57 6.96
N PHE A 18 -10.72 -10.44 6.37
CA PHE A 18 -10.04 -9.86 5.21
C PHE A 18 -9.38 -8.54 5.63
N ARG A 19 -8.11 -8.37 5.21
CA ARG A 19 -7.33 -7.18 5.55
C ARG A 19 -6.47 -6.71 4.38
N ILE A 20 -5.83 -5.57 4.53
CA ILE A 20 -4.78 -5.05 3.64
C ILE A 20 -5.30 -4.85 2.21
N PRO A 21 -6.25 -3.92 2.02
CA PRO A 21 -6.80 -3.64 0.70
C PRO A 21 -5.76 -3.01 -0.24
N ALA A 22 -5.76 -3.43 -1.50
CA ALA A 22 -5.08 -2.76 -2.60
C ALA A 22 -5.97 -2.79 -3.85
N ILE A 23 -5.97 -1.72 -4.65
CA ILE A 23 -6.84 -1.63 -5.82
C ILE A 23 -6.13 -0.97 -7.00
N VAL A 24 -6.33 -1.50 -8.20
CA VAL A 24 -5.91 -0.88 -9.46
C VAL A 24 -7.02 -0.97 -10.49
N ALA A 25 -7.03 -0.05 -11.46
CA ALA A 25 -7.85 -0.12 -12.66
C ALA A 25 -6.97 -0.53 -13.83
N VAL A 26 -7.40 -1.55 -14.57
CA VAL A 26 -6.71 -1.98 -15.81
C VAL A 26 -7.26 -1.23 -17.03
N PRO A 27 -6.60 -1.29 -18.22
CA PRO A 27 -6.92 -0.43 -19.35
C PRO A 27 -8.37 -0.45 -19.86
N ASP A 28 -9.08 -1.57 -19.71
CA ASP A 28 -10.49 -1.68 -20.07
C ASP A 28 -11.46 -1.11 -19.03
N GLY A 29 -10.93 -0.56 -17.93
CA GLY A 29 -11.71 -0.01 -16.81
C GLY A 29 -12.09 -1.03 -15.72
N THR A 30 -11.76 -2.31 -15.90
CA THR A 30 -11.98 -3.32 -14.85
C THR A 30 -11.17 -2.98 -13.60
N LEU A 31 -11.80 -3.01 -12.45
CA LEU A 31 -11.17 -2.83 -11.14
C LEU A 31 -10.72 -4.18 -10.58
N LEU A 32 -9.51 -4.20 -10.05
CA LEU A 32 -8.94 -5.35 -9.36
C LEU A 32 -8.73 -4.98 -7.89
N ALA A 33 -9.59 -5.51 -7.02
CA ALA A 33 -9.50 -5.31 -5.57
C ALA A 33 -8.83 -6.52 -4.93
N PHE A 34 -7.64 -6.33 -4.36
CA PHE A 34 -6.87 -7.33 -3.63
C PHE A 34 -7.08 -7.20 -2.13
N ALA A 35 -6.94 -8.32 -1.43
CA ALA A 35 -6.91 -8.37 0.03
C ALA A 35 -6.14 -9.59 0.52
N GLU A 36 -5.70 -9.56 1.77
CA GLU A 36 -5.27 -10.73 2.51
C GLU A 36 -6.50 -11.47 3.05
N GLY A 37 -6.72 -12.71 2.62
CA GLY A 37 -7.68 -13.63 3.21
C GLY A 37 -7.03 -14.39 4.36
N ARG A 38 -7.37 -14.05 5.61
CA ARG A 38 -6.79 -14.59 6.84
C ARG A 38 -7.68 -15.67 7.41
N ARG A 39 -7.17 -16.88 7.59
CA ARG A 39 -7.98 -18.05 7.98
C ARG A 39 -8.23 -18.17 9.48
N LEU A 40 -7.33 -17.66 10.33
CA LEU A 40 -7.31 -17.88 11.78
C LEU A 40 -7.50 -16.60 12.59
N GLY A 41 -8.09 -15.54 12.02
CA GLY A 41 -8.30 -14.26 12.68
C GLY A 41 -7.49 -13.11 12.11
N PRO A 42 -7.48 -11.93 12.74
CA PRO A 42 -6.90 -10.71 12.20
C PRO A 42 -5.37 -10.62 12.30
N GLY A 43 -4.68 -11.64 12.82
CA GLY A 43 -3.22 -11.65 13.02
C GLY A 43 -2.43 -11.56 11.71
N ASP A 44 -1.23 -10.96 11.74
CA ASP A 44 -0.40 -10.67 10.57
C ASP A 44 0.55 -11.82 10.18
N ALA A 45 0.46 -12.97 10.86
CA ALA A 45 1.20 -14.19 10.57
C ALA A 45 0.27 -15.40 10.71
N GLY A 46 0.50 -16.44 9.89
CA GLY A 46 -0.34 -17.63 9.84
C GLY A 46 -0.75 -17.98 8.42
N PRO A 47 -1.76 -18.84 8.24
CA PRO A 47 -2.30 -19.19 6.93
C PRO A 47 -3.07 -18.01 6.35
N ILE A 48 -2.39 -17.23 5.53
CA ILE A 48 -2.90 -16.05 4.86
C ILE A 48 -2.70 -16.22 3.36
N ASP A 49 -3.77 -16.12 2.59
CA ASP A 49 -3.76 -16.14 1.13
C ASP A 49 -3.94 -14.73 0.59
N LEU A 50 -3.38 -14.46 -0.59
CA LEU A 50 -3.73 -13.28 -1.36
C LEU A 50 -4.93 -13.56 -2.24
N VAL A 51 -5.98 -12.77 -2.09
CA VAL A 51 -7.25 -12.92 -2.80
C VAL A 51 -7.59 -11.71 -3.63
N LEU A 52 -8.43 -11.91 -4.65
CA LEU A 52 -8.87 -10.91 -5.62
C LEU A 52 -10.37 -11.01 -5.85
N ARG A 53 -11.03 -9.86 -5.98
CA ARG A 53 -12.31 -9.70 -6.64
C ARG A 53 -12.20 -8.66 -7.75
N ARG A 54 -12.94 -8.88 -8.83
CA ARG A 54 -12.95 -8.02 -10.02
C ARG A 54 -14.30 -7.35 -10.18
N SER A 55 -14.28 -6.12 -10.69
CA SER A 55 -15.49 -5.39 -11.07
C SER A 55 -15.32 -4.79 -12.45
N ALA A 56 -16.28 -5.10 -13.36
CA ALA A 56 -16.33 -4.53 -14.71
C ALA A 56 -17.29 -3.34 -14.84
N ASP A 57 -17.94 -2.95 -13.77
CA ASP A 57 -18.98 -1.92 -13.68
C ASP A 57 -18.64 -0.81 -12.69
N ARG A 58 -17.35 -0.47 -12.59
CA ARG A 58 -16.80 0.61 -11.73
C ARG A 58 -17.02 0.37 -10.22
N GLY A 59 -17.20 -0.88 -9.79
CA GLY A 59 -17.35 -1.26 -8.38
C GLY A 59 -18.79 -1.38 -7.89
N ASP A 60 -19.78 -1.33 -8.77
CA ASP A 60 -21.17 -1.59 -8.42
C ASP A 60 -21.41 -3.05 -8.07
N THR A 61 -20.78 -3.98 -8.80
CA THR A 61 -20.79 -5.41 -8.50
C THR A 61 -19.39 -6.00 -8.55
N TRP A 62 -19.19 -7.11 -7.82
CA TRP A 62 -17.90 -7.77 -7.68
C TRP A 62 -18.02 -9.27 -7.99
N SER A 63 -17.02 -9.83 -8.63
CA SER A 63 -16.94 -11.26 -8.98
C SER A 63 -16.89 -12.15 -7.74
N ALA A 64 -17.02 -13.46 -7.94
CA ALA A 64 -16.61 -14.45 -6.96
C ALA A 64 -15.14 -14.24 -6.56
N LEU A 65 -14.79 -14.66 -5.34
CA LEU A 65 -13.42 -14.60 -4.84
C LEU A 65 -12.50 -15.52 -5.64
N GLN A 66 -11.34 -14.99 -6.03
CA GLN A 66 -10.24 -15.73 -6.65
C GLN A 66 -9.04 -15.74 -5.69
N VAL A 67 -8.42 -16.89 -5.47
CA VAL A 67 -7.12 -16.97 -4.78
C VAL A 67 -6.02 -16.73 -5.82
N VAL A 68 -5.27 -15.62 -5.66
CA VAL A 68 -4.16 -15.24 -6.55
C VAL A 68 -2.89 -15.97 -6.16
N ALA A 69 -2.61 -16.04 -4.85
CA ALA A 69 -1.45 -16.71 -4.31
C ALA A 69 -1.77 -17.33 -2.95
N SER A 70 -1.29 -18.54 -2.75
CA SER A 70 -1.42 -19.29 -1.50
C SER A 70 -0.12 -20.05 -1.25
N ASP A 71 0.24 -20.15 0.02
CA ASP A 71 1.30 -21.02 0.51
C ASP A 71 0.78 -21.70 1.79
N PRO A 72 0.33 -22.98 1.71
CA PRO A 72 -0.42 -23.60 2.78
C PRO A 72 0.27 -23.54 4.14
N GLY A 73 -0.44 -22.98 5.12
CA GLY A 73 0.09 -22.76 6.48
C GLY A 73 0.98 -21.52 6.66
N ASN A 74 1.40 -20.89 5.57
CA ASN A 74 2.29 -19.73 5.57
C ASN A 74 1.54 -18.42 5.24
N THR A 75 2.27 -17.32 5.26
CA THR A 75 1.74 -15.98 4.99
C THR A 75 2.11 -15.55 3.58
N VAL A 76 1.10 -15.18 2.78
CA VAL A 76 1.23 -14.42 1.54
C VAL A 76 0.46 -13.11 1.71
N GLY A 77 1.14 -11.97 1.66
CA GLY A 77 0.49 -10.69 1.96
C GLY A 77 1.19 -9.47 1.40
N ASN A 78 0.79 -8.31 1.90
CA ASN A 78 1.28 -6.99 1.49
C ASN A 78 1.21 -6.76 -0.02
N PRO A 79 0.02 -6.88 -0.65
CA PRO A 79 -0.12 -6.68 -2.09
C PRO A 79 0.27 -5.27 -2.51
N SER A 80 1.10 -5.19 -3.56
CA SER A 80 1.47 -3.94 -4.20
C SER A 80 1.33 -4.08 -5.72
N PRO A 81 0.10 -3.98 -6.24
CA PRO A 81 -0.16 -4.05 -7.66
C PRO A 81 0.19 -2.74 -8.36
N VAL A 82 0.67 -2.85 -9.60
CA VAL A 82 0.82 -1.75 -10.56
C VAL A 82 0.46 -2.23 -11.95
N VAL A 83 -0.08 -1.34 -12.79
CA VAL A 83 -0.32 -1.62 -14.19
C VAL A 83 0.84 -1.07 -15.01
N ASP A 84 1.50 -1.93 -15.79
CA ASP A 84 2.51 -1.51 -16.75
C ASP A 84 1.84 -0.73 -17.89
N PRO A 85 2.16 0.56 -18.09
CA PRO A 85 1.50 1.38 -19.11
C PRO A 85 1.81 0.94 -20.54
N ALA A 86 2.88 0.20 -20.76
CA ALA A 86 3.29 -0.23 -22.09
C ALA A 86 2.54 -1.49 -22.55
N SER A 87 2.31 -2.44 -21.68
CA SER A 87 1.65 -3.71 -22.00
C SER A 87 0.19 -3.78 -21.53
N GLY A 88 -0.18 -3.02 -20.50
CA GLY A 88 -1.45 -3.17 -19.77
C GLY A 88 -1.44 -4.32 -18.76
N ASP A 89 -0.34 -5.04 -18.62
CA ASP A 89 -0.19 -6.14 -17.65
C ASP A 89 -0.27 -5.62 -16.22
N VAL A 90 -0.88 -6.41 -15.37
CA VAL A 90 -0.80 -6.18 -13.92
C VAL A 90 0.45 -6.84 -13.37
N VAL A 91 1.31 -6.07 -12.76
CA VAL A 91 2.53 -6.51 -12.07
C VAL A 91 2.25 -6.44 -10.57
N LEU A 92 2.34 -7.57 -9.89
CA LEU A 92 1.95 -7.69 -8.49
C LEU A 92 3.15 -8.16 -7.65
N LEU A 93 3.63 -7.27 -6.77
CA LEU A 93 4.60 -7.63 -5.74
C LEU A 93 3.88 -8.00 -4.45
N THR A 94 4.40 -9.03 -3.77
CA THR A 94 3.89 -9.51 -2.48
C THR A 94 5.06 -9.91 -1.58
N THR A 95 4.79 -10.07 -0.30
CA THR A 95 5.73 -10.70 0.62
C THR A 95 5.22 -12.07 1.06
N ARG A 96 6.14 -13.02 1.26
CA ARG A 96 5.84 -14.35 1.84
C ARG A 96 6.77 -14.63 3.01
N ALA A 97 6.24 -15.33 4.00
CA ALA A 97 7.00 -15.78 5.17
C ALA A 97 6.37 -17.05 5.74
N ALA A 98 7.13 -17.81 6.52
CA ALA A 98 6.56 -18.91 7.32
C ALA A 98 5.43 -18.40 8.21
N GLY A 99 4.37 -19.19 8.38
CA GLY A 99 3.22 -18.81 9.20
C GLY A 99 3.53 -18.59 10.68
N SER A 100 4.66 -19.10 11.15
CA SER A 100 5.19 -18.86 12.51
C SER A 100 6.08 -17.63 12.62
N ALA A 101 6.40 -16.97 11.50
CA ALA A 101 7.34 -15.84 11.43
C ALA A 101 6.64 -14.51 11.73
N THR A 102 6.35 -14.24 13.00
CA THR A 102 5.80 -12.95 13.43
C THR A 102 6.85 -11.84 13.27
N GLU A 103 6.38 -10.59 13.08
CA GLU A 103 7.26 -9.40 12.95
C GLU A 103 8.28 -9.35 14.09
N ASP A 104 7.83 -9.51 15.31
CA ASP A 104 8.63 -9.45 16.50
C ASP A 104 9.77 -10.51 16.50
N ARG A 105 9.48 -11.75 16.12
CA ARG A 105 10.50 -12.80 15.97
C ARG A 105 11.49 -12.51 14.84
N ILE A 106 10.99 -11.98 13.72
CA ILE A 106 11.85 -11.59 12.58
C ILE A 106 12.80 -10.45 12.99
N VAL A 107 12.29 -9.41 13.63
CA VAL A 107 13.08 -8.26 14.08
C VAL A 107 14.15 -8.68 15.10
N ARG A 108 13.82 -9.61 16.01
CA ARG A 108 14.83 -10.18 16.95
C ARG A 108 15.85 -11.13 16.30
N GLY A 109 15.65 -11.50 15.02
CA GLY A 109 16.54 -12.41 14.31
C GLY A 109 16.37 -13.87 14.71
N GLU A 110 15.20 -14.25 15.24
CA GLU A 110 14.86 -15.62 15.65
C GLU A 110 14.32 -16.48 14.49
N VAL A 111 14.14 -15.88 13.30
CA VAL A 111 13.60 -16.55 12.12
C VAL A 111 14.71 -16.70 11.07
N PRO A 112 14.96 -17.93 10.57
CA PRO A 112 15.91 -18.14 9.48
C PRO A 112 15.55 -17.29 8.24
N ALA A 113 16.56 -16.85 7.49
CA ALA A 113 16.36 -15.99 6.32
C ALA A 113 15.40 -16.61 5.28
N ALA A 114 15.44 -17.94 5.10
CA ALA A 114 14.56 -18.65 4.16
C ALA A 114 13.09 -18.67 4.59
N GLU A 115 12.82 -18.54 5.88
CA GLU A 115 11.47 -18.51 6.46
C GLU A 115 10.97 -17.09 6.79
N SER A 116 11.86 -16.09 6.70
CA SER A 116 11.57 -14.68 6.94
C SER A 116 10.85 -14.05 5.74
N ARG A 117 10.54 -12.77 5.83
CA ARG A 117 9.89 -12.02 4.74
C ARG A 117 10.73 -12.02 3.47
N ARG A 118 10.18 -12.57 2.39
CA ARG A 118 10.75 -12.64 1.04
C ARG A 118 9.82 -11.96 0.04
N VAL A 119 10.39 -11.40 -1.02
CA VAL A 119 9.65 -10.63 -2.03
C VAL A 119 9.34 -11.52 -3.24
N TRP A 120 8.10 -11.50 -3.69
CA TRP A 120 7.63 -12.33 -4.80
C TRP A 120 6.89 -11.50 -5.83
N LEU A 121 7.02 -11.91 -7.09
CA LEU A 121 6.39 -11.29 -8.26
C LEU A 121 5.45 -12.27 -8.94
N GLN A 122 4.27 -11.79 -9.29
CA GLN A 122 3.36 -12.44 -10.25
C GLN A 122 2.86 -11.41 -11.25
N ARG A 123 2.43 -11.87 -12.42
CA ARG A 123 1.91 -11.02 -13.50
C ARG A 123 0.60 -11.58 -14.02
N SER A 124 -0.27 -10.68 -14.49
CA SER A 124 -1.48 -11.02 -15.23
C SER A 124 -1.52 -10.19 -16.51
N ALA A 125 -1.64 -10.86 -17.65
CA ALA A 125 -1.79 -10.24 -18.98
C ALA A 125 -3.25 -10.26 -19.47
N ASP A 126 -4.17 -10.69 -18.64
CA ASP A 126 -5.59 -10.89 -18.96
C ASP A 126 -6.52 -10.22 -17.93
N HIS A 127 -6.09 -9.06 -17.43
CA HIS A 127 -6.86 -8.23 -16.49
C HIS A 127 -7.25 -8.99 -15.21
N GLY A 128 -6.31 -9.78 -14.66
CA GLY A 128 -6.47 -10.48 -13.40
C GLY A 128 -7.25 -11.79 -13.47
N LEU A 129 -7.57 -12.30 -14.66
CA LEU A 129 -8.24 -13.61 -14.82
C LEU A 129 -7.30 -14.76 -14.49
N SER A 130 -6.04 -14.67 -14.92
CA SER A 130 -5.02 -15.66 -14.59
C SER A 130 -3.70 -14.97 -14.21
N TRP A 131 -2.84 -15.72 -13.51
CA TRP A 131 -1.58 -15.23 -12.97
C TRP A 131 -0.44 -16.19 -13.27
N THR A 132 0.74 -15.64 -13.57
CA THR A 132 1.95 -16.44 -13.73
C THR A 132 2.33 -17.15 -12.44
N ALA A 133 3.17 -18.19 -12.56
CA ALA A 133 3.89 -18.71 -11.40
C ALA A 133 4.67 -17.58 -10.71
N ALA A 134 4.73 -17.65 -9.38
CA ALA A 134 5.42 -16.65 -8.59
C ALA A 134 6.94 -16.76 -8.74
N VAL A 135 7.61 -15.63 -8.91
CA VAL A 135 9.07 -15.51 -9.03
C VAL A 135 9.62 -14.81 -7.79
N ASP A 136 10.66 -15.38 -7.20
CA ASP A 136 11.34 -14.81 -6.03
C ASP A 136 12.29 -13.68 -6.45
N LEU A 137 12.05 -12.48 -5.97
CA LEU A 137 12.86 -11.29 -6.21
C LEU A 137 13.78 -10.92 -5.03
N THR A 138 13.79 -11.70 -3.96
CA THR A 138 14.41 -11.32 -2.68
C THR A 138 15.86 -10.88 -2.84
N THR A 139 16.65 -11.56 -3.67
CA THR A 139 18.07 -11.24 -3.88
C THR A 139 18.32 -9.88 -4.51
N SER A 140 17.42 -9.39 -5.34
CA SER A 140 17.55 -8.08 -6.01
C SER A 140 16.85 -6.94 -5.29
N THR A 141 15.97 -7.25 -4.33
CA THR A 141 15.06 -6.28 -3.70
C THR A 141 15.19 -6.19 -2.19
N LYS A 142 15.97 -7.06 -1.56
CA LYS A 142 16.20 -7.06 -0.11
C LYS A 142 17.69 -7.23 0.19
N ARG A 143 18.25 -6.34 1.03
CA ARG A 143 19.63 -6.47 1.49
C ARG A 143 19.79 -7.62 2.48
N PRO A 144 20.94 -8.29 2.54
CA PRO A 144 21.17 -9.45 3.42
C PRO A 144 21.02 -9.15 4.93
N ASP A 145 21.29 -7.91 5.34
CA ASP A 145 21.19 -7.44 6.73
C ASP A 145 19.79 -6.99 7.13
N TRP A 146 18.85 -6.89 6.16
CA TRP A 146 17.46 -6.54 6.45
C TRP A 146 16.70 -7.74 7.00
N ARG A 147 15.99 -7.53 8.10
CA ARG A 147 15.19 -8.55 8.78
C ARG A 147 13.73 -8.48 8.37
N TRP A 148 12.95 -7.58 8.98
CA TRP A 148 11.60 -7.31 8.51
C TRP A 148 11.60 -6.71 7.12
N TYR A 149 10.55 -6.99 6.37
CA TYR A 149 10.35 -6.42 5.04
C TYR A 149 8.86 -6.44 4.68
N ALA A 150 8.36 -5.37 4.09
CA ALA A 150 7.02 -5.32 3.50
C ALA A 150 7.00 -4.40 2.27
N THR A 151 6.30 -4.85 1.22
CA THR A 151 5.92 -4.01 0.09
C THR A 151 4.70 -3.17 0.45
N GLY A 152 4.56 -1.95 0.00
CA GLY A 152 3.45 -1.02 0.17
C GLY A 152 2.91 -0.98 1.61
N PRO A 153 1.77 -1.66 1.89
CA PRO A 153 0.82 -2.23 0.92
C PRO A 153 -0.09 -1.17 0.31
N GLY A 154 -0.82 -1.53 -0.71
CA GLY A 154 -1.61 -0.66 -1.55
C GLY A 154 -1.01 -0.53 -2.94
N HIS A 155 -1.65 0.19 -3.86
CA HIS A 155 -1.18 0.30 -5.23
C HIS A 155 0.20 0.96 -5.32
N ALA A 156 0.98 0.53 -6.31
CA ALA A 156 2.22 1.16 -6.75
C ALA A 156 1.97 1.97 -8.02
N ILE A 157 2.97 2.73 -8.48
CA ILE A 157 2.82 3.65 -9.61
C ILE A 157 3.74 3.31 -10.77
N ALA A 158 3.32 3.72 -11.98
CA ALA A 158 4.17 3.88 -13.14
C ALA A 158 4.37 5.37 -13.38
N LEU A 159 5.62 5.82 -13.52
CA LEU A 159 5.94 7.21 -13.82
C LEU A 159 5.45 7.58 -15.21
N ARG A 160 4.87 8.74 -15.36
CA ARG A 160 4.26 9.24 -16.61
C ARG A 160 5.09 10.33 -17.27
N GLN A 161 6.00 10.95 -16.52
CA GLN A 161 6.71 12.16 -16.94
C GLN A 161 8.23 11.98 -16.88
N GLY A 162 8.94 12.86 -17.62
CA GLY A 162 10.38 12.98 -17.59
C GLY A 162 11.13 11.79 -18.20
N PRO A 163 12.45 11.69 -17.94
CA PRO A 163 13.32 10.68 -18.54
C PRO A 163 13.05 9.24 -18.07
N HIS A 164 12.30 9.09 -16.98
CA HIS A 164 11.94 7.79 -16.39
C HIS A 164 10.48 7.41 -16.64
N ALA A 165 9.81 8.02 -17.63
CA ALA A 165 8.44 7.64 -17.99
C ALA A 165 8.36 6.14 -18.34
N GLY A 166 7.39 5.45 -17.75
CA GLY A 166 7.23 3.98 -17.84
C GLY A 166 7.89 3.20 -16.69
N ARG A 167 8.77 3.81 -15.89
CA ARG A 167 9.35 3.18 -14.71
C ARG A 167 8.27 2.81 -13.71
N LEU A 168 8.27 1.57 -13.24
CA LEU A 168 7.44 1.12 -12.14
C LEU A 168 8.13 1.40 -10.81
N VAL A 169 7.40 1.95 -9.85
CA VAL A 169 7.90 2.33 -8.52
C VAL A 169 7.01 1.71 -7.46
N VAL A 170 7.58 0.81 -6.66
CA VAL A 170 6.90 0.17 -5.53
C VAL A 170 7.54 0.65 -4.23
N PRO A 171 6.78 1.30 -3.32
CA PRO A 171 7.29 1.64 -2.00
C PRO A 171 7.41 0.39 -1.14
N ALA A 172 8.39 0.36 -0.25
CA ALA A 172 8.60 -0.74 0.67
C ALA A 172 9.28 -0.26 1.97
N ASN A 173 9.30 -1.10 2.98
CA ASN A 173 9.96 -0.82 4.25
C ASN A 173 10.76 -2.03 4.74
N HIS A 174 11.72 -1.76 5.62
CA HIS A 174 12.60 -2.79 6.19
C HIS A 174 13.02 -2.45 7.61
N SER A 175 13.50 -3.46 8.34
CA SER A 175 14.27 -3.24 9.57
C SER A 175 15.68 -3.81 9.44
N THR A 176 16.63 -3.20 10.13
CA THR A 176 18.00 -3.71 10.27
C THR A 176 18.27 -4.02 11.73
N GLY A 177 18.81 -5.20 12.04
CA GLY A 177 19.15 -5.57 13.42
C GLY A 177 17.97 -5.36 14.39
N ALA A 178 18.26 -5.04 15.65
CA ALA A 178 17.26 -4.98 16.72
C ALA A 178 16.44 -3.69 16.75
N ALA A 179 16.80 -2.63 16.05
CA ALA A 179 16.15 -1.34 16.24
C ALA A 179 16.24 -0.35 15.04
N GLY A 180 16.94 -0.70 13.96
CA GLY A 180 16.98 0.15 12.76
C GLY A 180 15.76 -0.08 11.88
N HIS A 181 15.18 0.99 11.34
CA HIS A 181 14.03 0.94 10.43
C HIS A 181 14.26 1.87 9.24
N GLY A 182 13.72 1.53 8.09
CA GLY A 182 13.84 2.37 6.91
C GLY A 182 12.73 2.16 5.90
N GLY A 183 12.50 3.20 5.09
CA GLY A 183 11.69 3.15 3.89
C GLY A 183 12.57 3.15 2.66
N HIS A 184 12.12 2.49 1.60
CA HIS A 184 12.84 2.44 0.33
C HIS A 184 11.88 2.29 -0.85
N LEU A 185 12.41 2.48 -2.05
CA LEU A 185 11.71 2.26 -3.29
C LEU A 185 12.29 1.05 -4.03
N LEU A 186 11.44 0.29 -4.68
CA LEU A 186 11.81 -0.71 -5.67
C LEU A 186 11.51 -0.17 -7.06
N LEU A 187 12.45 -0.29 -7.96
CA LEU A 187 12.37 0.28 -9.31
C LEU A 187 12.49 -0.81 -10.37
N SER A 188 11.67 -0.69 -11.42
CA SER A 188 11.78 -1.47 -12.64
C SER A 188 11.68 -0.58 -13.86
N ASP A 189 12.62 -0.70 -14.78
CA ASP A 189 12.69 0.08 -16.03
C ASP A 189 12.29 -0.76 -17.27
N ASP A 190 11.84 -2.00 -17.06
CA ASP A 190 11.56 -2.96 -18.13
C ASP A 190 10.16 -3.60 -18.04
N GLY A 191 9.20 -2.84 -17.51
CA GLY A 191 7.82 -3.29 -17.32
C GLY A 191 7.69 -4.39 -16.26
N GLY A 192 8.53 -4.37 -15.21
CA GLY A 192 8.47 -5.29 -14.08
C GLY A 192 9.14 -6.65 -14.32
N ARG A 193 10.01 -6.79 -15.33
CA ARG A 193 10.76 -8.03 -15.58
C ARG A 193 11.96 -8.15 -14.65
N SER A 194 12.66 -7.05 -14.40
CA SER A 194 13.74 -6.97 -13.41
C SER A 194 13.48 -5.85 -12.41
N TRP A 195 13.99 -6.02 -11.20
CA TRP A 195 13.79 -5.11 -10.08
C TRP A 195 15.08 -4.86 -9.33
N ARG A 196 15.21 -3.64 -8.82
CA ARG A 196 16.33 -3.22 -7.97
C ARG A 196 15.86 -2.29 -6.86
N ILE A 197 16.68 -2.13 -5.85
CA ILE A 197 16.48 -1.12 -4.81
C ILE A 197 16.86 0.25 -5.40
N GLY A 198 16.00 1.23 -5.21
CA GLY A 198 16.23 2.65 -5.50
C GLY A 198 16.54 3.44 -4.24
N ALA A 199 15.84 4.58 -4.07
CA ALA A 199 15.98 5.46 -2.92
C ALA A 199 15.78 4.72 -1.60
N GLU A 200 16.63 5.00 -0.62
CA GLU A 200 16.57 4.46 0.73
C GLU A 200 16.67 5.58 1.77
N ASP A 201 15.87 5.50 2.81
CA ASP A 201 16.02 6.28 4.05
C ASP A 201 16.10 5.30 5.21
N HIS A 202 17.08 5.47 6.08
CA HIS A 202 17.34 4.58 7.19
C HIS A 202 17.53 5.37 8.48
N CYS A 203 16.76 5.01 9.50
CA CYS A 203 16.89 5.53 10.84
C CYS A 203 17.66 4.53 11.70
N PRO A 204 18.92 4.82 12.07
CA PRO A 204 19.70 3.93 12.91
C PRO A 204 19.21 3.95 14.38
N PRO A 205 19.44 2.87 15.14
CA PRO A 205 18.95 2.71 16.51
C PRO A 205 19.33 3.85 17.46
N GLU A 206 20.55 4.36 17.34
CA GLU A 206 21.08 5.41 18.20
C GLU A 206 20.37 6.76 18.01
N GLN A 207 19.76 7.00 16.86
CA GLN A 207 19.03 8.24 16.61
C GLN A 207 17.59 8.21 17.13
N HIS A 208 16.99 7.03 17.34
CA HIS A 208 15.69 6.92 17.98
C HIS A 208 15.65 7.45 19.40
N GLN A 209 16.77 7.40 20.12
CA GLN A 209 16.84 7.77 21.54
C GLN A 209 17.21 9.23 21.77
N SER A 210 17.89 9.90 20.84
CA SER A 210 18.58 11.15 21.12
C SER A 210 18.00 12.40 20.47
N ALA A 211 17.22 12.32 19.41
CA ALA A 211 16.90 13.49 18.60
C ALA A 211 15.41 13.76 18.35
N GLY A 212 14.49 12.85 18.64
CA GLY A 212 13.04 13.05 18.38
C GLY A 212 12.64 13.24 16.93
N TRP A 213 13.56 13.13 15.97
CA TRP A 213 13.39 13.50 14.56
C TRP A 213 13.54 12.32 13.58
N CYS A 214 13.87 11.15 14.05
CA CYS A 214 14.03 9.99 13.21
C CYS A 214 12.67 9.32 12.99
N VAL A 215 12.25 9.25 11.73
CA VAL A 215 11.00 8.58 11.35
C VAL A 215 11.21 7.08 11.31
N HIS A 216 10.42 6.35 12.08
CA HIS A 216 10.31 4.92 11.94
C HIS A 216 9.40 4.59 10.75
N ALA A 217 9.97 4.65 9.55
CA ALA A 217 9.24 4.37 8.33
C ALA A 217 8.73 2.93 8.30
N ASN A 218 7.45 2.78 7.95
CA ASN A 218 6.74 1.51 7.86
C ASN A 218 5.95 1.49 6.55
N GLU A 219 4.69 1.09 6.55
CA GLU A 219 3.82 1.01 5.38
C GLU A 219 3.77 2.35 4.62
N SER A 220 4.15 2.29 3.34
CA SER A 220 4.39 3.47 2.52
C SER A 220 3.55 3.47 1.26
N THR A 221 3.24 4.65 0.77
CA THR A 221 2.55 4.90 -0.48
C THR A 221 3.27 5.99 -1.26
N VAL A 222 3.16 5.98 -2.59
CA VAL A 222 3.84 6.93 -3.46
C VAL A 222 2.90 7.54 -4.48
N ALA A 223 3.20 8.74 -4.94
CA ALA A 223 2.49 9.39 -6.02
C ALA A 223 3.45 10.25 -6.84
N GLU A 224 3.25 10.33 -8.16
CA GLU A 224 3.99 11.23 -9.03
C GLU A 224 3.36 12.62 -9.00
N LEU A 225 4.15 13.63 -8.63
CA LEU A 225 3.74 15.04 -8.61
C LEU A 225 3.64 15.59 -10.04
N PRO A 226 2.90 16.72 -10.25
CA PRO A 226 2.78 17.34 -11.58
C PRO A 226 4.12 17.79 -12.19
N ASP A 227 5.16 17.95 -11.40
CA ASP A 227 6.51 18.30 -11.85
C ASP A 227 7.42 17.09 -12.09
N GLY A 228 6.89 15.87 -12.01
CA GLY A 228 7.60 14.61 -12.24
C GLY A 228 8.35 14.06 -11.04
N ARG A 229 8.36 14.76 -9.90
CA ARG A 229 8.94 14.23 -8.66
C ARG A 229 8.04 13.15 -8.07
N ILE A 230 8.64 12.22 -7.33
CA ILE A 230 7.93 11.20 -6.56
C ILE A 230 7.74 11.72 -5.12
N TYR A 231 6.50 11.85 -4.69
CA TYR A 231 6.15 12.09 -3.30
C TYR A 231 5.94 10.74 -2.62
N ALA A 232 6.75 10.43 -1.60
CA ALA A 232 6.63 9.23 -0.79
C ALA A 232 6.08 9.59 0.59
N ASN A 233 5.04 8.88 1.03
CA ASN A 233 4.39 9.08 2.33
C ASN A 233 4.38 7.76 3.10
N THR A 234 4.80 7.80 4.36
CA THR A 234 4.96 6.60 5.18
C THR A 234 4.18 6.67 6.49
N ARG A 235 3.73 5.52 6.97
CA ARG A 235 3.31 5.32 8.36
C ARG A 235 4.51 5.53 9.27
N ASN A 236 4.40 6.44 10.22
CA ASN A 236 5.42 6.65 11.23
C ASN A 236 5.11 5.77 12.45
N GLN A 237 5.78 4.62 12.54
CA GLN A 237 5.48 3.59 13.54
C GLN A 237 5.86 4.02 14.97
N GLY A 238 6.92 4.81 15.12
CA GLY A 238 7.41 5.31 16.40
C GLY A 238 7.09 6.79 16.66
N GLY A 239 6.11 7.36 15.91
CA GLY A 239 5.83 8.79 15.93
C GLY A 239 5.35 9.32 17.28
N LEU A 240 5.60 10.61 17.51
CA LEU A 240 5.13 11.35 18.69
C LEU A 240 3.60 11.50 18.67
N ALA A 241 2.99 11.67 19.85
CA ALA A 241 1.59 12.03 19.96
C ALA A 241 1.35 13.54 19.71
N PRO A 242 0.31 13.96 18.95
CA PRO A 242 -0.59 13.07 18.20
C PRO A 242 0.13 12.40 17.02
N ALA A 243 -0.29 11.17 16.70
CA ALA A 243 0.31 10.45 15.60
C ALA A 243 0.02 11.16 14.25
N HIS A 244 1.00 11.10 13.36
CA HIS A 244 0.94 11.74 12.03
C HIS A 244 1.77 10.96 11.02
N ARG A 245 1.49 11.19 9.75
CA ARG A 245 2.27 10.62 8.64
C ARG A 245 3.62 11.32 8.52
N ALA A 246 4.54 10.67 7.80
CA ALA A 246 5.79 11.30 7.39
C ALA A 246 5.96 11.21 5.87
N GLN A 247 6.77 12.11 5.30
CA GLN A 247 6.97 12.22 3.86
C GLN A 247 8.42 12.54 3.49
N THR A 248 8.77 12.16 2.28
CA THR A 248 9.96 12.60 1.56
C THR A 248 9.65 12.73 0.07
N VAL A 249 10.62 13.21 -0.71
CA VAL A 249 10.50 13.42 -2.15
C VAL A 249 11.75 12.89 -2.83
N SER A 250 11.60 12.36 -4.04
CA SER A 250 12.69 12.04 -4.96
C SER A 250 12.55 12.88 -6.23
N SER A 251 13.63 13.55 -6.64
CA SER A 251 13.69 14.40 -7.85
C SER A 251 14.38 13.69 -9.03
N ASP A 252 14.87 12.47 -8.85
CA ASP A 252 15.68 11.72 -9.82
C ASP A 252 15.01 10.41 -10.28
N GLY A 253 13.67 10.36 -10.22
CA GLY A 253 12.91 9.19 -10.63
C GLY A 253 13.00 8.01 -9.65
N GLY A 254 13.26 8.27 -8.37
CA GLY A 254 13.30 7.28 -7.31
C GLY A 254 14.67 6.67 -7.04
N GLU A 255 15.73 7.20 -7.63
CA GLU A 255 17.11 6.71 -7.38
C GLU A 255 17.59 7.08 -5.98
N THR A 256 17.29 8.33 -5.54
CA THR A 256 17.60 8.82 -4.20
C THR A 256 16.43 9.62 -3.64
N PHE A 257 16.35 9.73 -2.31
CA PHE A 257 15.49 10.72 -1.66
C PHE A 257 16.25 12.04 -1.49
N ASP A 258 15.59 13.17 -1.79
CA ASP A 258 16.17 14.51 -1.66
C ASP A 258 16.54 14.85 -0.20
N ARG A 259 15.86 14.21 0.75
CA ARG A 259 16.06 14.35 2.20
C ARG A 259 15.46 13.15 2.93
N PRO A 260 15.83 12.90 4.21
CA PRO A 260 15.16 11.91 5.06
C PRO A 260 13.66 12.17 5.21
N TYR A 261 12.89 11.14 5.57
CA TYR A 261 11.48 11.31 5.91
C TYR A 261 11.30 12.33 7.04
N ALA A 262 10.32 13.20 6.88
CA ALA A 262 9.96 14.21 7.87
C ALA A 262 8.45 14.17 8.17
N PRO A 263 8.02 14.45 9.41
CA PRO A 263 6.62 14.48 9.80
C PRO A 263 5.77 15.43 8.97
N VAL A 264 4.53 15.03 8.63
CA VAL A 264 3.51 15.86 8.00
C VAL A 264 2.43 16.19 9.02
N LEU A 265 2.57 17.31 9.72
CA LEU A 265 1.64 17.69 10.80
C LEU A 265 0.21 17.89 10.32
N ALA A 266 0.02 18.25 9.05
CA ALA A 266 -1.30 18.37 8.42
C ALA A 266 -2.02 17.02 8.23
N LEU A 267 -1.30 15.90 8.31
CA LEU A 267 -1.85 14.54 8.20
C LEU A 267 -1.80 13.82 9.55
N ALA A 268 -2.50 14.37 10.54
CA ALA A 268 -2.74 13.66 11.79
C ALA A 268 -3.63 12.43 11.50
N THR A 269 -3.11 11.23 11.81
CA THR A 269 -3.78 9.94 11.66
C THR A 269 -3.28 9.00 12.75
N PRO A 270 -4.01 7.99 13.17
CA PRO A 270 -3.45 6.98 14.05
C PRO A 270 -2.32 6.23 13.34
N VAL A 271 -1.58 5.41 14.07
CA VAL A 271 -0.51 4.58 13.48
C VAL A 271 -1.17 3.49 12.60
N VAL A 272 -1.28 3.77 11.29
CA VAL A 272 -2.03 2.96 10.31
C VAL A 272 -1.50 3.22 8.89
N GLN A 273 -1.67 2.23 8.00
CA GLN A 273 -1.48 2.44 6.56
C GLN A 273 -2.51 3.44 6.02
N CYS A 274 -2.13 4.23 5.04
CA CYS A 274 -2.96 5.16 4.30
C CYS A 274 -2.56 5.15 2.82
N SER A 275 -3.41 5.69 1.97
CA SER A 275 -3.17 5.72 0.51
C SER A 275 -3.00 7.14 -0.02
N LEU A 276 -2.25 7.25 -1.11
CA LEU A 276 -2.10 8.46 -1.93
C LEU A 276 -2.48 8.16 -3.38
N LEU A 277 -3.08 9.14 -4.05
CA LEU A 277 -3.33 9.11 -5.48
C LEU A 277 -3.03 10.50 -6.06
N ALA A 278 -2.26 10.55 -7.15
CA ALA A 278 -2.10 11.79 -7.92
C ALA A 278 -3.11 11.82 -9.07
N VAL A 279 -3.95 12.83 -9.11
CA VAL A 279 -5.02 12.96 -10.10
C VAL A 279 -5.34 14.44 -10.37
N ASP A 280 -5.49 14.82 -11.65
CA ASP A 280 -5.80 16.20 -12.08
C ASP A 280 -4.94 17.28 -11.40
N GLY A 281 -3.64 17.01 -11.23
CA GLY A 281 -2.67 17.96 -10.66
C GLY A 281 -2.72 18.13 -9.14
N GLN A 282 -3.48 17.29 -8.45
CA GLN A 282 -3.55 17.28 -6.98
C GLN A 282 -3.14 15.94 -6.39
N LEU A 283 -2.68 15.93 -5.15
CA LEU A 283 -2.54 14.75 -4.32
C LEU A 283 -3.84 14.52 -3.54
N VAL A 284 -4.34 13.29 -3.59
CA VAL A 284 -5.47 12.83 -2.79
C VAL A 284 -4.96 11.81 -1.79
N PHE A 285 -5.25 12.03 -0.51
CA PHE A 285 -4.86 11.17 0.60
C PHE A 285 -6.10 10.53 1.22
N ALA A 286 -6.06 9.23 1.51
CA ALA A 286 -7.11 8.53 2.23
C ALA A 286 -6.56 7.83 3.47
N GLY A 287 -7.22 8.04 4.61
CA GLY A 287 -6.88 7.40 5.88
C GLY A 287 -7.83 7.82 7.01
N PRO A 288 -7.77 7.15 8.18
CA PRO A 288 -8.53 7.55 9.35
C PRO A 288 -8.21 8.98 9.78
N GLY A 289 -9.26 9.77 10.01
CA GLY A 289 -9.15 11.17 10.39
C GLY A 289 -9.13 11.43 11.91
N ASP A 290 -9.24 10.39 12.73
CA ASP A 290 -9.04 10.47 14.17
C ASP A 290 -7.57 10.13 14.48
N PRO A 291 -6.79 11.00 15.16
CA PRO A 291 -5.36 10.76 15.35
C PRO A 291 -5.04 9.66 16.38
N GLU A 292 -6.00 9.23 17.17
CA GLU A 292 -5.78 8.28 18.27
C GLU A 292 -6.31 6.88 17.95
N VAL A 293 -7.46 6.80 17.25
CA VAL A 293 -8.14 5.53 16.99
C VAL A 293 -8.47 5.33 15.51
N ARG A 294 -8.51 4.08 15.08
CA ARG A 294 -8.81 3.68 13.69
C ARG A 294 -10.30 3.84 13.41
N ARG A 295 -10.71 5.08 13.13
CA ARG A 295 -12.09 5.44 12.77
C ARG A 295 -12.12 6.70 11.89
N ARG A 296 -13.30 7.02 11.39
CA ARG A 296 -13.59 8.23 10.61
C ARG A 296 -12.69 8.31 9.38
N LEU A 297 -12.87 7.35 8.43
CA LEU A 297 -12.13 7.41 7.17
C LEU A 297 -12.41 8.73 6.47
N THR A 298 -11.36 9.44 6.12
CA THR A 298 -11.39 10.71 5.39
C THR A 298 -10.61 10.62 4.10
N VAL A 299 -11.05 11.36 3.10
CA VAL A 299 -10.27 11.71 1.91
C VAL A 299 -9.94 13.19 2.00
N ARG A 300 -8.66 13.52 1.84
CA ARG A 300 -8.14 14.88 1.88
C ARG A 300 -7.40 15.19 0.60
N SER A 301 -7.41 16.44 0.13
CA SER A 301 -6.69 16.83 -1.08
C SER A 301 -5.71 17.98 -0.85
N SER A 302 -4.64 17.96 -1.64
CA SER A 302 -3.56 18.94 -1.65
C SER A 302 -3.28 19.41 -3.07
N ARG A 303 -3.21 20.73 -3.28
CA ARG A 303 -2.82 21.36 -4.54
C ARG A 303 -1.43 22.02 -4.47
N ASP A 304 -0.73 21.84 -3.37
CA ASP A 304 0.58 22.46 -3.07
C ASP A 304 1.70 21.41 -2.87
N ALA A 305 1.61 20.29 -3.59
CA ALA A 305 2.56 19.18 -3.55
C ALA A 305 2.69 18.53 -2.15
N GLY A 306 1.57 18.41 -1.43
CA GLY A 306 1.51 17.73 -0.14
C GLY A 306 1.97 18.55 1.07
N ARG A 307 2.11 19.87 0.91
CA ARG A 307 2.46 20.77 2.04
C ARG A 307 1.27 21.01 2.95
N SER A 308 0.08 21.11 2.38
CA SER A 308 -1.18 21.23 3.12
C SER A 308 -2.28 20.35 2.51
N PHE A 309 -3.28 20.01 3.31
CA PHE A 309 -4.45 19.22 2.91
C PHE A 309 -5.73 19.87 3.44
N PRO A 310 -6.12 21.04 2.88
CA PRO A 310 -7.19 21.87 3.43
C PRO A 310 -8.60 21.31 3.18
N GLU A 311 -8.77 20.51 2.13
CA GLU A 311 -10.06 19.92 1.78
C GLU A 311 -10.19 18.53 2.40
N GLU A 312 -11.32 18.26 3.04
CA GLU A 312 -11.61 16.98 3.69
C GLU A 312 -13.04 16.53 3.41
N VAL A 313 -13.19 15.26 3.05
CA VAL A 313 -14.48 14.58 2.93
C VAL A 313 -14.48 13.35 3.83
N VAL A 314 -15.48 13.22 4.70
CA VAL A 314 -15.68 12.02 5.53
C VAL A 314 -16.35 10.95 4.68
N VAL A 315 -15.66 9.83 4.45
CA VAL A 315 -16.16 8.67 3.68
C VAL A 315 -16.93 7.70 4.57
N SER A 316 -16.42 7.45 5.78
CA SER A 316 -17.07 6.57 6.76
C SER A 316 -16.85 7.13 8.16
N PRO A 317 -17.91 7.44 8.94
CA PRO A 317 -17.75 8.04 10.26
C PRO A 317 -17.37 7.03 11.35
N GLY A 318 -17.67 5.74 11.14
CA GLY A 318 -17.44 4.65 12.10
C GLY A 318 -16.01 4.11 12.12
N PRO A 319 -15.82 2.92 12.71
CA PRO A 319 -14.53 2.22 12.69
C PRO A 319 -14.02 2.06 11.25
N ALA A 320 -12.76 2.44 11.01
CA ALA A 320 -12.10 2.32 9.70
C ALA A 320 -10.58 2.26 9.88
N ALA A 321 -9.90 1.51 9.00
CA ALA A 321 -8.45 1.34 9.10
C ALA A 321 -7.76 1.55 7.73
N TYR A 322 -7.22 0.51 7.14
CA TYR A 322 -6.47 0.59 5.88
C TYR A 322 -7.36 0.99 4.72
N SER A 323 -6.81 1.68 3.75
CA SER A 323 -7.51 2.08 2.54
C SER A 323 -6.59 2.12 1.33
N ASP A 324 -7.18 1.98 0.14
CA ASP A 324 -6.49 2.26 -1.10
C ASP A 324 -7.38 3.03 -2.07
N LEU A 325 -6.76 3.82 -2.95
CA LEU A 325 -7.40 4.74 -3.87
C LEU A 325 -7.18 4.30 -5.32
N VAL A 326 -8.17 4.54 -6.17
CA VAL A 326 -8.06 4.31 -7.61
C VAL A 326 -8.71 5.45 -8.41
N ASP A 327 -8.07 5.85 -9.49
CA ASP A 327 -8.66 6.81 -10.44
C ASP A 327 -9.71 6.09 -11.32
N LEU A 328 -10.94 6.57 -11.29
CA LEU A 328 -12.04 6.06 -12.10
C LEU A 328 -12.29 6.91 -13.37
N GLY A 329 -11.44 7.91 -13.61
CA GLY A 329 -11.63 8.83 -14.73
C GLY A 329 -12.75 9.84 -14.49
N ARG A 330 -13.20 10.48 -15.57
CA ARG A 330 -14.31 11.44 -15.52
C ARG A 330 -15.64 10.75 -15.75
N HIS A 331 -16.62 11.13 -14.93
CA HIS A 331 -18.01 10.71 -15.07
C HIS A 331 -18.90 11.95 -15.01
N ASN A 332 -19.75 12.16 -16.02
CA ASN A 332 -20.58 13.37 -16.17
C ASN A 332 -19.80 14.69 -16.05
N GLY A 333 -18.55 14.71 -16.54
CA GLY A 333 -17.66 15.87 -16.49
C GLY A 333 -16.84 16.01 -15.19
N GLU A 334 -17.20 15.33 -14.12
CA GLU A 334 -16.49 15.37 -12.83
C GLU A 334 -15.47 14.25 -12.70
N ARG A 335 -14.30 14.55 -12.14
CA ARG A 335 -13.30 13.53 -11.80
C ARG A 335 -13.80 12.68 -10.65
N THR A 336 -13.77 11.38 -10.82
CA THR A 336 -14.24 10.42 -9.80
C THR A 336 -13.11 9.50 -9.40
N ILE A 337 -12.97 9.26 -8.12
CA ILE A 337 -12.07 8.25 -7.55
C ILE A 337 -12.86 7.15 -6.86
N GLY A 338 -12.27 5.96 -6.80
CA GLY A 338 -12.71 4.85 -5.98
C GLY A 338 -11.91 4.81 -4.68
N VAL A 339 -12.58 4.46 -3.59
CA VAL A 339 -11.98 4.26 -2.27
C VAL A 339 -12.32 2.85 -1.81
N LEU A 340 -11.31 1.99 -1.69
CA LEU A 340 -11.41 0.65 -1.12
C LEU A 340 -10.86 0.72 0.31
N PHE A 341 -11.64 0.28 1.32
CA PHE A 341 -11.27 0.51 2.71
C PHE A 341 -11.82 -0.51 3.69
N GLU A 342 -11.04 -0.78 4.74
CA GLU A 342 -11.46 -1.57 5.91
C GLU A 342 -12.44 -0.77 6.76
N ASN A 343 -13.58 -1.37 7.14
CA ASN A 343 -14.56 -0.75 8.01
C ASN A 343 -15.44 -1.78 8.75
N GLY A 344 -16.27 -1.27 9.65
CA GLY A 344 -17.25 -2.08 10.37
C GLY A 344 -18.17 -1.24 11.22
N ASP A 345 -19.11 -1.89 11.88
CA ASP A 345 -20.05 -1.24 12.79
C ASP A 345 -19.47 -1.15 14.23
N HIS A 346 -18.66 -2.16 14.61
CA HIS A 346 -18.04 -2.26 15.94
C HIS A 346 -16.52 -2.26 15.86
N ARG A 347 -15.94 -2.86 14.80
CA ARG A 347 -14.48 -2.99 14.59
C ARG A 347 -14.13 -2.68 13.13
N PRO A 348 -12.94 -2.13 12.85
CA PRO A 348 -12.56 -1.75 11.49
C PRO A 348 -12.29 -2.93 10.54
N TYR A 349 -12.36 -4.18 11.01
CA TYR A 349 -12.00 -5.39 10.26
C TYR A 349 -13.19 -6.30 9.96
N GLU A 350 -14.42 -5.80 10.06
CA GLU A 350 -15.63 -6.58 9.76
C GLU A 350 -15.86 -6.74 8.26
N ARG A 351 -15.38 -5.78 7.47
CA ARG A 351 -15.49 -5.80 6.01
C ARG A 351 -14.45 -4.90 5.34
N ILE A 352 -14.23 -5.16 4.05
CA ILE A 352 -13.60 -4.22 3.12
C ILE A 352 -14.70 -3.75 2.18
N SER A 353 -14.90 -2.44 2.09
CA SER A 353 -15.94 -1.80 1.29
C SER A 353 -15.34 -0.93 0.20
N PHE A 354 -16.13 -0.67 -0.84
CA PHE A 354 -15.78 0.22 -1.94
C PHE A 354 -16.84 1.30 -2.12
N THR A 355 -16.43 2.52 -2.41
CA THR A 355 -17.33 3.64 -2.75
C THR A 355 -16.70 4.58 -3.77
N HIS A 356 -17.53 5.37 -4.44
CA HIS A 356 -17.12 6.43 -5.34
C HIS A 356 -17.18 7.78 -4.65
N LEU A 357 -16.19 8.64 -4.97
CA LEU A 357 -16.12 10.02 -4.53
C LEU A 357 -15.82 10.91 -5.75
N ALA A 358 -16.69 11.88 -6.03
CA ALA A 358 -16.35 12.97 -6.95
C ALA A 358 -15.34 13.91 -6.27
N LEU A 359 -14.28 14.26 -6.97
CA LEU A 359 -13.32 15.25 -6.52
C LEU A 359 -13.77 16.65 -6.90
N PRO A 360 -13.61 17.65 -6.02
CA PRO A 360 -13.95 19.03 -6.29
C PRO A 360 -13.04 19.68 -7.33
#